data_8f58c38efd540692aa3331c634f88aa2
#
_entry.id   8f58c38efd540692aa3331c634f88aa2
#
_cell.length_a   1.000
_cell.length_b   1.000
_cell.length_c   1.000
_cell.angle_alpha   90.00
_cell.angle_beta   90.00
_cell.angle_gamma   90.00
#
_symmetry.space_group_name_H-M   'P 1'
#
loop_
_entity.id
_entity.type
_entity.pdbx_description
1 polymer ?
#
loop_
_entity_poly.entity_id
_entity_poly.type
_entity_poly.pdbx_seq_one_letter_code
_entity_poly.pdbx_strand_id
1 'polypeptide(L)' 'MEVTKALAALQPLYGKNNIEVITVDGQRVRGIVRSMKTTQALTTPSVKIECADGELVKIPFPAIAEIKDLNPAGE' A
#
# COMPACT_ATOMS: atom_id res chain seq x y z
N MET A 1 -0.01 -8.22 -7.11
CA MET A 1 -0.10 -9.03 -5.87
C MET A 1 -1.54 -9.45 -5.70
N GLU A 2 -1.75 -10.67 -5.30
CA GLU A 2 -3.10 -11.16 -5.01
C GLU A 2 -3.72 -10.36 -3.85
N VAL A 3 -5.03 -10.14 -3.92
CA VAL A 3 -5.73 -9.31 -2.94
C VAL A 3 -5.50 -9.80 -1.51
N THR A 4 -5.64 -11.11 -1.28
CA THR A 4 -5.45 -11.68 0.06
C THR A 4 -4.03 -11.45 0.58
N LYS A 5 -3.03 -11.63 -0.27
CA LYS A 5 -1.64 -11.39 0.11
C LYS A 5 -1.37 -9.92 0.37
N ALA A 6 -1.89 -9.06 -0.49
CA ALA A 6 -1.71 -7.62 -0.31
C ALA A 6 -2.34 -7.14 0.99
N LEU A 7 -3.55 -7.60 1.29
CA LEU A 7 -4.23 -7.25 2.51
C LEU A 7 -3.46 -7.72 3.74
N ALA A 8 -2.99 -8.98 3.72
CA ALA A 8 -2.22 -9.53 4.83
C ALA A 8 -0.91 -8.76 5.06
N ALA A 9 -0.27 -8.30 3.98
CA ALA A 9 0.97 -7.53 4.09
C ALA A 9 0.72 -6.10 4.56
N LEU A 10 -0.40 -5.50 4.18
CA LEU A 10 -0.69 -4.10 4.48
C LEU A 10 -1.37 -3.88 5.84
N GLN A 11 -2.13 -4.86 6.33
CA GLN A 11 -2.82 -4.69 7.61
C GLN A 11 -1.91 -4.30 8.76
N PRO A 12 -0.78 -4.99 9.00
CA PRO A 12 0.12 -4.60 10.09
C PRO A 12 0.82 -3.27 9.84
N LEU A 13 0.79 -2.77 8.61
CA LEU A 13 1.43 -1.51 8.25
C LEU A 13 0.46 -0.33 8.23
N TYR A 14 -0.80 -0.57 8.51
CA TYR A 14 -1.82 0.48 8.49
C TYR A 14 -1.45 1.61 9.45
N GLY A 15 -1.42 2.83 8.94
CA GLY A 15 -1.05 4.00 9.73
C GLY A 15 0.45 4.21 9.91
N LYS A 16 1.29 3.26 9.49
CA LYS A 16 2.74 3.41 9.58
C LYS A 16 3.26 4.30 8.47
N ASN A 17 4.28 5.09 8.79
CA ASN A 17 5.01 5.86 7.79
C ASN A 17 6.15 5.02 7.19
N ASN A 18 6.83 5.57 6.20
CA ASN A 18 7.97 4.94 5.52
C ASN A 18 7.62 3.57 4.93
N ILE A 19 6.42 3.42 4.41
CA ILE A 19 6.02 2.22 3.70
C ILE A 19 6.18 2.48 2.21
N GLU A 20 6.84 1.57 1.51
CA GLU A 20 7.04 1.66 0.08
C GLU A 20 6.24 0.57 -0.63
N VAL A 21 5.43 0.98 -1.60
CA VAL A 21 4.72 0.06 -2.48
C VAL A 21 5.33 0.17 -3.86
N ILE A 22 5.75 -0.97 -4.40
CA ILE A 22 6.31 -1.05 -5.75
C ILE A 22 5.24 -1.64 -6.65
N THR A 23 4.91 -0.93 -7.73
CA THR A 23 3.88 -1.37 -8.66
C THR A 23 4.48 -2.29 -9.73
N VAL A 24 3.60 -3.01 -10.43
CA VAL A 24 4.04 -3.95 -11.46
C VAL A 24 4.70 -3.25 -12.66
N ASP A 25 4.44 -1.95 -12.83
CA ASP A 25 5.08 -1.16 -13.88
C ASP A 25 6.39 -0.50 -13.40
N GLY A 26 6.84 -0.81 -12.20
CA GLY A 26 8.13 -0.36 -11.69
C GLY A 26 8.10 0.96 -10.93
N GLN A 27 6.93 1.53 -10.70
CA GLN A 27 6.84 2.75 -9.89
C GLN A 27 6.97 2.45 -8.41
N ARG A 28 7.54 3.40 -7.67
CA ARG A 28 7.69 3.29 -6.23
C ARG A 28 6.91 4.41 -5.56
N VAL A 29 6.00 4.03 -4.67
CA VAL A 29 5.18 4.99 -3.92
C VAL A 29 5.51 4.82 -2.46
N ARG A 30 6.02 5.87 -1.82
CA ARG A 30 6.42 5.82 -0.42
C ARG A 30 5.62 6.83 0.39
N GLY A 31 5.16 6.41 1.55
CA GLY A 31 4.41 7.27 2.43
C GLY A 31 3.73 6.52 3.55
N ILE A 32 2.57 7.03 3.96
CA ILE A 32 1.81 6.48 5.07
C ILE A 32 0.59 5.73 4.51
N VAL A 33 0.35 4.52 5.01
CA VAL A 33 -0.85 3.77 4.65
C VAL A 33 -2.04 4.42 5.36
N ARG A 34 -2.85 5.15 4.60
CA ARG A 34 -3.97 5.92 5.16
C ARG A 34 -5.29 5.18 5.13
N SER A 35 -5.55 4.44 4.07
CA SER A 35 -6.79 3.68 4.00
C SER A 35 -6.62 2.51 3.06
N MET A 36 -7.43 1.49 3.28
CA MET A 36 -7.50 0.33 2.41
C MET A 36 -8.96 0.04 2.13
N LYS A 37 -9.29 -0.09 0.85
CA LYS A 37 -10.62 -0.48 0.44
C LYS A 37 -10.58 -1.95 0.04
N THR A 38 -11.27 -2.77 0.80
CA THR A 38 -11.21 -4.23 0.63
C THR A 38 -12.49 -4.81 0.05
N THR A 39 -13.53 -3.98 -0.10
CA THR A 39 -14.81 -4.43 -0.66
C THR A 39 -14.70 -4.60 -2.16
N GLN A 40 -15.14 -5.72 -2.68
CA GLN A 40 -15.07 -6.03 -4.11
C GLN A 40 -16.40 -5.86 -4.84
N ALA A 41 -17.39 -5.25 -4.21
CA ALA A 41 -18.75 -5.21 -4.78
C ALA A 41 -18.79 -4.53 -6.14
N LEU A 42 -18.16 -3.35 -6.27
CA LEU A 42 -18.21 -2.57 -7.51
C LEU A 42 -16.83 -2.08 -7.98
N THR A 43 -15.80 -2.21 -7.14
CA THR A 43 -14.48 -1.68 -7.45
C THR A 43 -13.40 -2.66 -7.04
N THR A 44 -12.24 -2.57 -7.70
CA THR A 44 -11.07 -3.33 -7.32
C THR A 44 -10.58 -2.87 -5.94
N PRO A 45 -10.28 -3.78 -5.01
CA PRO A 45 -9.68 -3.40 -3.74
C PRO A 45 -8.38 -2.63 -3.97
N SER A 46 -8.13 -1.62 -3.15
CA SER A 46 -7.00 -0.72 -3.33
C SER A 46 -6.52 -0.20 -1.99
N VAL A 47 -5.29 0.33 -1.99
CA VAL A 47 -4.70 1.01 -0.85
C VAL A 47 -4.43 2.46 -1.24
N LYS A 48 -4.58 3.38 -0.28
CA LYS A 48 -4.21 4.78 -0.46
C LYS A 48 -3.00 5.10 0.38
N ILE A 49 -1.98 5.62 -0.28
CA ILE A 49 -0.71 6.01 0.36
C ILE A 49 -0.63 7.53 0.34
N GLU A 50 -0.43 8.13 1.51
CA GLU A 50 -0.21 9.58 1.60
C GLU A 50 1.29 9.85 1.49
N CYS A 51 1.69 10.53 0.41
CA CYS A 51 3.07 10.87 0.15
C CYS A 51 3.52 12.07 0.99
N ALA A 52 4.82 12.35 0.99
CA ALA A 52 5.39 13.42 1.81
C ALA A 52 4.83 14.80 1.47
N ASP A 53 4.38 15.00 0.24
CA ASP A 53 3.75 16.25 -0.19
C ASP A 53 2.26 16.35 0.16
N GLY A 54 1.72 15.34 0.82
CA GLY A 54 0.31 15.29 1.18
C GLY A 54 -0.59 14.69 0.12
N GLU A 55 -0.05 14.31 -1.02
CA GLU A 55 -0.84 13.70 -2.09
C GLU A 55 -1.21 12.26 -1.74
N LEU A 56 -2.46 11.90 -2.00
CA LEU A 56 -2.94 10.53 -1.82
C LEU A 56 -2.87 9.78 -3.15
N VAL A 57 -2.12 8.69 -3.16
CA VAL A 57 -1.98 7.84 -4.33
C VAL A 57 -2.75 6.55 -4.09
N LYS A 58 -3.69 6.25 -4.99
CA LYS A 58 -4.50 5.04 -4.92
C LYS A 58 -3.85 3.96 -5.77
N ILE A 59 -3.60 2.80 -5.17
CA ILE A 59 -2.96 1.68 -5.85
C ILE A 59 -3.86 0.46 -5.75
N PRO A 60 -4.39 -0.05 -6.87
CA PRO A 60 -5.15 -1.30 -6.84
C PRO A 60 -4.26 -2.45 -6.41
N PHE A 61 -4.79 -3.35 -5.58
CA PHE A 61 -4.00 -4.48 -5.09
C PHE A 61 -3.37 -5.31 -6.21
N PRO A 62 -4.08 -5.63 -7.30
CA PRO A 62 -3.45 -6.39 -8.40
C PRO A 62 -2.27 -5.68 -9.04
N ALA A 63 -2.19 -4.36 -8.93
CA ALA A 63 -1.08 -3.59 -9.49
C ALA A 63 0.14 -3.54 -8.56
N ILE A 64 0.05 -4.10 -7.36
CA ILE A 64 1.17 -4.12 -6.41
C ILE A 64 2.08 -5.29 -6.73
N ALA A 65 3.38 -5.00 -6.93
CA ALA A 65 4.38 -6.05 -7.11
C ALA A 65 5.05 -6.40 -5.78
N GLU A 66 5.32 -5.40 -4.94
CA GLU A 66 6.02 -5.61 -3.68
C GLU A 66 5.65 -4.53 -2.67
N ILE A 67 5.70 -4.87 -1.39
CA ILE A 67 5.45 -3.94 -0.29
C ILE A 67 6.64 -4.04 0.66
N LYS A 68 7.24 -2.89 1.00
CA LYS A 68 8.39 -2.84 1.89
C LYS A 68 8.11 -1.92 3.07
N ASP A 69 8.52 -2.38 4.25
CA ASP A 69 8.55 -1.56 5.46
C ASP A 69 9.97 -1.01 5.60
N LEU A 70 10.13 0.29 5.40
CA LEU A 70 11.44 0.93 5.43
C LEU A 70 11.82 1.40 6.83
N ASN A 71 11.01 1.12 7.84
CA ASN A 71 11.34 1.46 9.21
C ASN A 71 12.43 0.55 9.74
N PRO A 72 13.31 1.07 10.64
CA PRO A 72 14.35 0.23 11.22
C PRO A 72 13.76 -0.95 11.99
N ALA A 73 14.50 -2.05 11.99
CA ALA A 73 14.11 -3.22 12.78
C ALA A 73 14.10 -2.86 14.26
N GLY A 74 13.10 -3.35 14.99
CA GLY A 74 12.97 -3.10 16.42
C GLY A 74 12.14 -1.87 16.77
N GLU A 75 11.65 -1.17 15.78
CA GLU A 75 10.76 -0.03 15.99
C GLU A 75 9.36 -0.51 16.38
#